data_8656dc5fad2bec396e5d200323406882
#
_entry.id   8656dc5fad2bec396e5d200323406882
#
_cell.length_a   1.000
_cell.length_b   1.000
_cell.length_c   1.000
_cell.angle_alpha   90.00
_cell.angle_beta   90.00
_cell.angle_gamma   90.00
#
_symmetry.space_group_name_H-M   'P 1'
#
loop_
_entity.id
_entity.type
_entity.pdbx_description
1 polymer ?
#
loop_
_entity_poly.entity_id
_entity_poly.type
_entity_poly.pdbx_seq_one_letter_code
_entity_poly.pdbx_strand_id
1 'polypeptide(L)'
;GFTETVTIDELIPIAQEHDIPIIEDLGSGVLIDLSKYGLTYEPTVQDSIRKGADVVCFSGDKLLGGPQAGIIIGKKKYIDQMKKNQLTRALRIDKFTAAALELVLQEYLSEEKAIQNLPVLRMITESKADVEKRARSLKRILQNAHLAATIGMEPCESQIGGGSLPLERIPS
;
A
#
# COMPACT_ATOMS: atom_id res chain seq x y z
N GLY A 1 7.10 16.18 -7.54
CA GLY A 1 8.49 16.20 -7.95
C GLY A 1 8.64 15.86 -9.42
N PHE A 2 9.73 16.28 -10.00
CA PHE A 2 10.09 15.98 -11.38
C PHE A 2 10.76 14.59 -11.41
N THR A 3 9.96 13.54 -11.47
CA THR A 3 10.47 12.17 -11.60
C THR A 3 9.97 11.58 -12.90
N GLU A 4 10.87 11.11 -13.74
CA GLU A 4 10.56 10.20 -14.83
C GLU A 4 10.57 8.78 -14.28
N THR A 5 9.61 7.98 -14.68
CA THR A 5 9.51 6.57 -14.29
C THR A 5 9.88 5.73 -15.49
N VAL A 6 10.83 4.81 -15.31
CA VAL A 6 11.17 3.79 -16.30
C VAL A 6 10.31 2.56 -16.00
N THR A 7 9.67 2.01 -17.02
CA THR A 7 8.84 0.81 -16.87
C THR A 7 9.69 -0.46 -16.90
N ILE A 8 9.18 -1.56 -16.31
CA ILE A 8 9.84 -2.87 -16.40
C ILE A 8 9.99 -3.28 -17.87
N ASP A 9 8.99 -3.01 -18.71
CA ASP A 9 9.01 -3.36 -20.15
C ASP A 9 10.19 -2.70 -20.89
N GLU A 10 10.56 -1.47 -20.51
CA GLU A 10 11.73 -0.77 -21.05
C GLU A 10 13.05 -1.34 -20.55
N LEU A 11 13.07 -1.91 -19.34
CA LEU A 11 14.27 -2.50 -18.75
C LEU A 11 14.55 -3.94 -19.24
N ILE A 12 13.52 -4.69 -19.64
CA ILE A 12 13.66 -6.10 -20.07
C ILE A 12 14.72 -6.29 -21.17
N PRO A 13 14.73 -5.53 -22.27
CA PRO A 13 15.73 -5.71 -23.33
C PRO A 13 17.15 -5.51 -22.81
N ILE A 14 17.37 -4.51 -21.97
CA ILE A 14 18.68 -4.19 -21.39
C ILE A 14 19.13 -5.32 -20.45
N ALA A 15 18.22 -5.77 -19.59
CA ALA A 15 18.50 -6.84 -18.65
C ALA A 15 18.85 -8.17 -19.34
N GLN A 16 18.17 -8.48 -20.44
CA GLN A 16 18.45 -9.66 -21.26
C GLN A 16 19.77 -9.57 -22.00
N GLU A 17 20.09 -8.41 -22.59
CA GLU A 17 21.36 -8.18 -23.29
C GLU A 17 22.58 -8.36 -22.36
N HIS A 18 22.45 -7.93 -21.11
CA HIS A 18 23.55 -7.95 -20.13
C HIS A 18 23.47 -9.10 -19.11
N ASP A 19 22.49 -10.00 -19.22
CA ASP A 19 22.26 -11.11 -18.28
C ASP A 19 22.22 -10.64 -16.80
N ILE A 20 21.51 -9.55 -16.55
CA ILE A 20 21.36 -8.99 -15.17
C ILE A 20 19.91 -9.09 -14.71
N PRO A 21 19.68 -9.24 -13.38
CA PRO A 21 18.33 -9.28 -12.83
C PRO A 21 17.69 -7.88 -12.78
N ILE A 22 16.37 -7.84 -12.96
CA ILE A 22 15.54 -6.66 -12.69
C ILE A 22 15.04 -6.73 -11.26
N ILE A 23 15.41 -5.72 -10.47
CA ILE A 23 14.92 -5.52 -9.11
C ILE A 23 14.05 -4.27 -9.10
N GLU A 24 12.80 -4.41 -8.67
CA GLU A 24 11.87 -3.29 -8.52
C GLU A 24 11.63 -3.00 -7.05
N ASP A 25 11.82 -1.74 -6.65
CA ASP A 25 11.36 -1.24 -5.36
C ASP A 25 10.01 -0.55 -5.56
N LEU A 26 8.94 -1.30 -5.38
CA LEU A 26 7.58 -0.81 -5.57
C LEU A 26 7.15 0.14 -4.44
N GLY A 27 7.72 0.03 -3.28
CA GLY A 27 7.53 0.91 -2.14
C GLY A 27 6.16 0.80 -1.47
N SER A 28 5.07 0.99 -2.19
CA SER A 28 3.70 1.09 -1.62
C SER A 28 3.10 -0.21 -1.09
N GLY A 29 3.48 -1.35 -1.67
CA GLY A 29 2.95 -2.65 -1.29
C GLY A 29 1.51 -2.91 -1.73
N VAL A 30 1.06 -2.27 -2.80
CA VAL A 30 -0.28 -2.47 -3.37
C VAL A 30 -0.43 -3.89 -3.89
N LEU A 31 -1.44 -4.61 -3.41
CA LEU A 31 -1.83 -5.95 -3.87
C LEU A 31 -3.18 -5.97 -4.61
N ILE A 32 -3.94 -4.88 -4.58
CA ILE A 32 -5.25 -4.73 -5.20
C ILE A 32 -5.20 -3.57 -6.17
N ASP A 33 -5.79 -3.73 -7.35
CA ASP A 33 -5.99 -2.63 -8.29
C ASP A 33 -6.99 -1.62 -7.73
N LEU A 34 -6.48 -0.53 -7.19
CA LEU A 34 -7.26 0.52 -6.55
C LEU A 34 -8.05 1.39 -7.56
N SER A 35 -7.76 1.29 -8.86
CA SER A 35 -8.52 2.00 -9.89
C SER A 35 -9.98 1.56 -9.96
N LYS A 36 -10.28 0.32 -9.55
CA LYS A 36 -11.64 -0.20 -9.38
C LYS A 36 -12.47 0.58 -8.35
N TYR A 37 -11.79 1.27 -7.45
CA TYR A 37 -12.39 2.05 -6.36
C TYR A 37 -12.29 3.57 -6.59
N GLY A 38 -11.98 3.98 -7.84
CA GLY A 38 -11.94 5.38 -8.24
C GLY A 38 -10.65 6.12 -7.93
N LEU A 39 -9.60 5.42 -7.51
CA LEU A 39 -8.26 5.97 -7.28
C LEU A 39 -7.40 5.87 -8.54
N THR A 40 -6.30 6.62 -8.60
CA THR A 40 -5.32 6.49 -9.67
C THR A 40 -4.70 5.08 -9.65
N TYR A 41 -4.53 4.48 -10.84
CA TYR A 41 -3.87 3.19 -10.96
C TYR A 41 -2.43 3.27 -10.45
N GLU A 42 -2.08 2.36 -9.57
CA GLU A 42 -0.71 2.12 -9.11
C GLU A 42 -0.36 0.65 -9.42
N PRO A 43 0.82 0.36 -9.99
CA PRO A 43 1.21 -1.00 -10.30
C PRO A 43 1.15 -1.89 -9.06
N THR A 44 0.51 -3.05 -9.19
CA THR A 44 0.47 -4.03 -8.12
C THR A 44 1.75 -4.87 -8.10
N VAL A 45 2.04 -5.46 -6.95
CA VAL A 45 3.17 -6.42 -6.82
C VAL A 45 3.04 -7.56 -7.85
N GLN A 46 1.82 -8.01 -8.10
CA GLN A 46 1.54 -9.06 -9.08
C GLN A 46 1.84 -8.62 -10.51
N ASP A 47 1.56 -7.33 -10.83
CA ASP A 47 1.84 -6.79 -12.16
C ASP A 47 3.34 -6.72 -12.42
N SER A 48 4.11 -6.29 -11.42
CA SER A 48 5.57 -6.26 -11.49
C SER A 48 6.17 -7.65 -11.79
N ILE A 49 5.68 -8.67 -11.10
CA ILE A 49 6.12 -10.07 -11.34
C ILE A 49 5.69 -10.55 -12.74
N ARG A 50 4.44 -10.28 -13.17
CA ARG A 50 3.96 -10.67 -14.49
C ARG A 50 4.73 -10.00 -15.62
N LYS A 51 5.13 -8.74 -15.44
CA LYS A 51 5.95 -7.99 -16.40
C LYS A 51 7.39 -8.47 -16.46
N GLY A 52 7.84 -9.30 -15.53
CA GLY A 52 9.14 -9.96 -15.61
C GLY A 52 10.18 -9.46 -14.61
N ALA A 53 9.80 -8.70 -13.59
CA ALA A 53 10.71 -8.41 -12.49
C ALA A 53 11.24 -9.71 -11.87
N ASP A 54 12.54 -9.77 -11.63
CA ASP A 54 13.18 -10.92 -10.98
C ASP A 54 12.99 -10.90 -9.47
N VAL A 55 12.98 -9.70 -8.89
CA VAL A 55 12.77 -9.44 -7.47
C VAL A 55 11.93 -8.17 -7.34
N VAL A 56 10.95 -8.20 -6.44
CA VAL A 56 10.14 -7.04 -6.05
C VAL A 56 10.26 -6.83 -4.56
N CYS A 57 10.56 -5.60 -4.16
CA CYS A 57 10.61 -5.16 -2.77
C CYS A 57 9.47 -4.20 -2.48
N PHE A 58 8.85 -4.30 -1.31
CA PHE A 58 7.77 -3.38 -0.92
C PHE A 58 7.59 -3.31 0.59
N SER A 59 6.90 -2.27 1.05
CA SER A 59 6.65 -2.02 2.47
C SER A 59 5.37 -2.69 2.95
N GLY A 60 5.40 -3.20 4.19
CA GLY A 60 4.22 -3.76 4.84
C GLY A 60 3.29 -2.70 5.45
N ASP A 61 3.83 -1.56 5.83
CA ASP A 61 3.16 -0.51 6.62
C ASP A 61 2.61 0.68 5.82
N LYS A 62 2.53 0.53 4.49
CA LYS A 62 1.90 1.52 3.60
C LYS A 62 0.54 1.00 3.12
N LEU A 63 0.31 0.96 1.80
CA LEU A 63 -0.97 0.52 1.23
C LEU A 63 -1.30 -0.95 1.51
N LEU A 64 -0.30 -1.79 1.81
CA LEU A 64 -0.55 -3.14 2.31
C LEU A 64 -1.36 -3.15 3.60
N GLY A 65 -1.22 -2.13 4.44
CA GLY A 65 -2.00 -1.99 5.68
C GLY A 65 -1.56 -2.87 6.83
N GLY A 66 -0.34 -3.39 6.77
CA GLY A 66 0.27 -4.23 7.77
C GLY A 66 1.24 -3.52 8.72
N PRO A 67 2.01 -4.27 9.50
CA PRO A 67 3.07 -3.73 10.34
C PRO A 67 4.27 -3.30 9.49
N GLN A 68 5.17 -2.51 10.08
CA GLN A 68 6.43 -2.13 9.45
C GLN A 68 7.27 -3.37 9.14
N ALA A 69 7.45 -3.63 7.86
CA ALA A 69 8.24 -4.74 7.35
C ALA A 69 8.71 -4.43 5.93
N GLY A 70 9.92 -4.83 5.59
CA GLY A 70 10.37 -4.92 4.20
C GLY A 70 10.05 -6.32 3.68
N ILE A 71 9.26 -6.42 2.63
CA ILE A 71 8.87 -7.67 2.02
C ILE A 71 9.60 -7.82 0.69
N ILE A 72 10.22 -8.96 0.45
CA ILE A 72 10.96 -9.26 -0.77
C ILE A 72 10.41 -10.56 -1.35
N ILE A 73 9.92 -10.50 -2.57
CA ILE A 73 9.48 -11.67 -3.33
C ILE A 73 10.19 -11.72 -4.69
N GLY A 74 10.22 -12.87 -5.32
CA GLY A 74 10.84 -13.01 -6.63
C GLY A 74 11.29 -14.42 -6.95
N LYS A 75 12.13 -14.54 -7.99
CA LYS A 75 12.64 -15.83 -8.45
C LYS A 75 13.45 -16.53 -7.36
N LYS A 76 13.15 -17.79 -7.16
CA LYS A 76 13.73 -18.63 -6.10
C LYS A 76 15.26 -18.52 -6.01
N LYS A 77 15.95 -18.48 -7.15
CA LYS A 77 17.43 -18.42 -7.20
C LYS A 77 17.98 -17.18 -6.44
N TYR A 78 17.32 -16.03 -6.55
CA TYR A 78 17.75 -14.80 -5.87
C TYR A 78 17.31 -14.78 -4.41
N ILE A 79 16.08 -15.20 -4.12
CA ILE A 79 15.56 -15.28 -2.75
C ILE A 79 16.39 -16.24 -1.90
N ASP A 80 16.79 -17.40 -2.45
CA ASP A 80 17.63 -18.36 -1.72
C ASP A 80 19.04 -17.81 -1.44
N GLN A 81 19.60 -16.99 -2.32
CA GLN A 81 20.88 -16.29 -2.08
C GLN A 81 20.74 -15.25 -0.95
N MET A 82 19.68 -14.43 -1.00
CA MET A 82 19.39 -13.45 0.04
C MET A 82 19.22 -14.09 1.41
N LYS A 83 18.48 -15.21 1.51
CA LYS A 83 18.28 -15.95 2.76
C LYS A 83 19.59 -16.49 3.37
N LYS A 84 20.59 -16.76 2.56
CA LYS A 84 21.92 -17.23 3.01
C LYS A 84 22.83 -16.09 3.46
N ASN A 85 22.50 -14.86 3.11
CA ASN A 85 23.31 -13.70 3.49
C ASN A 85 23.14 -13.42 4.99
N GLN A 86 24.25 -13.20 5.68
CA GLN A 86 24.25 -12.96 7.13
C GLN A 86 23.52 -11.69 7.56
N LEU A 87 23.44 -10.67 6.68
CA LEU A 87 22.67 -9.46 6.93
C LEU A 87 21.17 -9.76 7.15
N THR A 88 20.63 -10.80 6.51
CA THR A 88 19.23 -11.20 6.72
C THR A 88 18.92 -11.47 8.18
N ARG A 89 19.88 -12.01 8.95
CA ARG A 89 19.69 -12.22 10.38
C ARG A 89 19.61 -10.91 11.17
N ALA A 90 20.37 -9.90 10.77
CA ALA A 90 20.38 -8.60 11.43
C ALA A 90 19.13 -7.77 11.09
N LEU A 91 18.62 -7.92 9.87
CA LEU A 91 17.52 -7.13 9.32
C LEU A 91 16.15 -7.80 9.43
N ARG A 92 16.07 -9.04 9.91
CA ARG A 92 14.80 -9.77 10.01
C ARG A 92 13.83 -9.09 10.96
N ILE A 93 12.55 -9.14 10.62
CA ILE A 93 11.47 -8.79 11.54
C ILE A 93 11.39 -9.78 12.71
N ASP A 94 10.80 -9.33 13.81
CA ASP A 94 10.51 -10.19 14.96
C ASP A 94 9.24 -11.04 14.75
N LYS A 95 9.00 -11.98 15.68
CA LYS A 95 7.88 -12.91 15.58
C LYS A 95 6.50 -12.25 15.70
N PHE A 96 6.37 -11.13 16.43
CA PHE A 96 5.10 -10.44 16.58
C PHE A 96 4.75 -9.70 15.30
N THR A 97 5.73 -9.03 14.70
CA THR A 97 5.59 -8.41 13.38
C THR A 97 5.22 -9.45 12.31
N ALA A 98 5.88 -10.64 12.34
CA ALA A 98 5.56 -11.71 11.41
C ALA A 98 4.12 -12.24 11.58
N ALA A 99 3.67 -12.44 12.81
CA ALA A 99 2.29 -12.88 13.10
C ALA A 99 1.24 -11.82 12.68
N ALA A 100 1.52 -10.54 12.94
CA ALA A 100 0.64 -9.46 12.50
C ALA A 100 0.57 -9.37 10.97
N LEU A 101 1.71 -9.51 10.28
CA LEU A 101 1.76 -9.53 8.81
C LEU A 101 1.00 -10.72 8.23
N GLU A 102 1.10 -11.90 8.85
CA GLU A 102 0.34 -13.08 8.45
C GLU A 102 -1.17 -12.82 8.48
N LEU A 103 -1.69 -12.23 9.56
CA LEU A 103 -3.11 -11.89 9.68
C LEU A 103 -3.55 -10.91 8.60
N VAL A 104 -2.73 -9.89 8.31
CA VAL A 104 -3.02 -8.94 7.21
C VAL A 104 -3.07 -9.65 5.86
N LEU A 105 -2.08 -10.52 5.57
CA LEU A 105 -2.03 -11.24 4.30
C LEU A 105 -3.19 -12.25 4.14
N GLN A 106 -3.72 -12.80 5.25
CA GLN A 106 -4.91 -13.64 5.21
C GLN A 106 -6.15 -12.88 4.72
N GLU A 107 -6.30 -11.60 5.05
CA GLU A 107 -7.41 -10.78 4.53
C GLU A 107 -7.35 -10.67 3.00
N TYR A 108 -6.15 -10.60 2.43
CA TYR A 108 -5.95 -10.53 0.97
C TYR A 108 -6.29 -11.81 0.20
N LEU A 109 -6.65 -12.91 0.88
CA LEU A 109 -7.21 -14.09 0.21
C LEU A 109 -8.59 -13.79 -0.41
N SER A 110 -9.23 -12.69 -0.01
CA SER A 110 -10.43 -12.15 -0.65
C SER A 110 -10.28 -10.62 -0.78
N GLU A 111 -10.36 -10.11 -2.00
CA GLU A 111 -10.30 -8.65 -2.26
C GLU A 111 -11.36 -7.91 -1.43
N GLU A 112 -12.58 -8.44 -1.37
CA GLU A 112 -13.69 -7.86 -0.61
C GLU A 112 -13.37 -7.76 0.89
N LYS A 113 -12.83 -8.82 1.49
CA LYS A 113 -12.43 -8.82 2.90
C LYS A 113 -11.31 -7.84 3.16
N ALA A 114 -10.29 -7.78 2.31
CA ALA A 114 -9.20 -6.84 2.45
C ALA A 114 -9.71 -5.39 2.46
N ILE A 115 -10.57 -5.01 1.52
CA ILE A 115 -11.16 -3.67 1.45
C ILE A 115 -11.98 -3.34 2.71
N GLN A 116 -12.74 -4.29 3.23
CA GLN A 116 -13.60 -4.07 4.41
C GLN A 116 -12.82 -4.05 5.73
N ASN A 117 -11.86 -4.95 5.90
CA ASN A 117 -11.24 -5.24 7.18
C ASN A 117 -9.93 -4.51 7.40
N LEU A 118 -9.15 -4.22 6.34
CA LEU A 118 -7.90 -3.49 6.48
C LEU A 118 -8.16 -1.98 6.59
N PRO A 119 -7.80 -1.34 7.70
CA PRO A 119 -8.16 0.06 7.96
C PRO A 119 -7.71 1.02 6.88
N VAL A 120 -6.49 0.85 6.33
CA VAL A 120 -5.97 1.73 5.27
C VAL A 120 -6.82 1.61 4.01
N LEU A 121 -7.11 0.40 3.55
CA LEU A 121 -7.91 0.18 2.34
C LEU A 121 -9.33 0.69 2.53
N ARG A 122 -9.96 0.38 3.66
CA ARG A 122 -11.30 0.89 3.98
C ARG A 122 -11.36 2.42 3.96
N MET A 123 -10.37 3.09 4.56
CA MET A 123 -10.36 4.55 4.62
C MET A 123 -10.20 5.20 3.25
N ILE A 124 -9.34 4.67 2.38
CA ILE A 124 -9.09 5.26 1.05
C ILE A 124 -10.18 4.92 0.03
N THR A 125 -10.98 3.87 0.27
CA THR A 125 -12.08 3.47 -0.60
C THR A 125 -13.46 3.90 -0.08
N GLU A 126 -13.52 4.56 1.10
CA GLU A 126 -14.77 5.03 1.69
C GLU A 126 -15.40 6.12 0.83
N SER A 127 -16.72 6.03 0.60
CA SER A 127 -17.42 7.02 -0.19
C SER A 127 -17.52 8.37 0.54
N LYS A 128 -17.50 9.48 -0.21
CA LYS A 128 -17.75 10.83 0.34
C LYS A 128 -19.04 10.88 1.16
N ALA A 129 -20.08 10.18 0.70
CA ALA A 129 -21.39 10.16 1.39
C ALA A 129 -21.30 9.51 2.78
N ASP A 130 -20.50 8.43 2.91
CA ASP A 130 -20.31 7.76 4.19
C ASP A 130 -19.47 8.60 5.15
N VAL A 131 -18.41 9.24 4.65
CA VAL A 131 -17.62 10.21 5.42
C VAL A 131 -18.52 11.35 5.93
N GLU A 132 -19.33 11.95 5.06
CA GLU A 132 -20.24 13.03 5.43
C GLU A 132 -21.27 12.57 6.48
N LYS A 133 -21.84 11.38 6.33
CA LYS A 133 -22.79 10.81 7.32
C LYS A 133 -22.13 10.66 8.69
N ARG A 134 -20.89 10.16 8.73
CA ARG A 134 -20.12 10.02 9.97
C ARG A 134 -19.79 11.38 10.59
N ALA A 135 -19.37 12.36 9.79
CA ALA A 135 -19.10 13.72 10.24
C ALA A 135 -20.36 14.41 10.81
N ARG A 136 -21.53 14.25 10.17
CA ARG A 136 -22.81 14.77 10.68
C ARG A 136 -23.15 14.12 12.03
N SER A 137 -22.90 12.83 12.21
CA SER A 137 -23.13 12.15 13.48
C SER A 137 -22.22 12.70 14.60
N LEU A 138 -20.93 12.90 14.28
CA LEU A 138 -19.98 13.48 15.24
C LEU A 138 -20.37 14.92 15.60
N LYS A 139 -20.70 15.76 14.60
CA LYS A 139 -21.18 17.12 14.84
C LYS A 139 -22.35 17.17 15.84
N ARG A 140 -23.35 16.29 15.64
CA ARG A 140 -24.51 16.21 16.55
C ARG A 140 -24.11 15.83 17.97
N ILE A 141 -23.18 14.90 18.15
CA ILE A 141 -22.67 14.50 19.47
C ILE A 141 -21.99 15.70 20.15
N LEU A 142 -21.12 16.39 19.42
CA LEU A 142 -20.37 17.54 19.94
C LEU A 142 -21.29 18.72 20.29
N GLN A 143 -22.31 19.00 19.49
CA GLN A 143 -23.31 20.04 19.78
C GLN A 143 -24.09 19.73 21.08
N ASN A 144 -24.43 18.46 21.30
CA ASN A 144 -25.14 18.04 22.50
C ASN A 144 -24.24 18.04 23.76
N ALA A 145 -22.93 18.07 23.59
CA ALA A 145 -21.99 18.15 24.71
C ALA A 145 -21.85 19.55 25.32
N HIS A 146 -22.64 20.54 24.83
CA HIS A 146 -22.65 21.93 25.31
C HIS A 146 -21.25 22.56 25.42
N LEU A 147 -20.38 22.27 24.43
CA LEU A 147 -19.06 22.86 24.37
C LEU A 147 -19.16 24.38 24.12
N ALA A 148 -18.26 25.16 24.72
CA ALA A 148 -18.14 26.59 24.45
C ALA A 148 -17.44 26.84 23.09
N ALA A 149 -17.99 26.26 22.02
CA ALA A 149 -17.43 26.31 20.67
C ALA A 149 -18.54 26.23 19.62
N THR A 150 -18.31 26.86 18.48
CA THR A 150 -19.16 26.71 17.29
C THR A 150 -18.62 25.54 16.45
N ILE A 151 -19.45 24.54 16.16
CA ILE A 151 -19.09 23.35 15.41
C ILE A 151 -19.63 23.46 14.00
N GLY A 152 -18.73 23.67 13.03
CA GLY A 152 -19.00 23.66 11.59
C GLY A 152 -18.64 22.31 10.94
N MET A 153 -19.03 22.13 9.69
CA MET A 153 -18.54 21.07 8.78
C MET A 153 -18.20 21.76 7.45
N GLU A 154 -17.05 21.43 6.92
CA GLU A 154 -16.59 21.95 5.62
C GLU A 154 -16.09 20.79 4.76
N PRO A 155 -16.41 20.77 3.46
CA PRO A 155 -15.80 19.83 2.53
C PRO A 155 -14.29 20.08 2.46
N CYS A 156 -13.50 19.04 2.49
CA CYS A 156 -12.06 19.14 2.33
C CYS A 156 -11.52 17.98 1.47
N GLU A 157 -10.22 17.96 1.25
CA GLU A 157 -9.52 16.90 0.57
C GLU A 157 -8.47 16.33 1.50
N SER A 158 -8.42 15.00 1.58
CA SER A 158 -7.37 14.25 2.27
C SER A 158 -6.33 13.74 1.29
N GLN A 159 -5.13 13.55 1.75
CA GLN A 159 -4.03 12.92 1.00
C GLN A 159 -3.75 11.55 1.58
N ILE A 160 -3.42 10.61 0.69
CA ILE A 160 -2.80 9.34 1.08
C ILE A 160 -1.34 9.66 1.43
N GLY A 161 -0.87 9.21 2.58
CA GLY A 161 0.42 9.59 3.16
C GLY A 161 1.63 9.33 2.26
N GLY A 162 2.78 9.90 2.61
CA GLY A 162 3.99 9.92 1.80
C GLY A 162 4.47 8.56 1.33
N GLY A 163 4.86 8.51 0.05
CA GLY A 163 5.39 7.32 -0.61
C GLY A 163 4.35 6.39 -1.22
N SER A 164 3.06 6.77 -1.21
CA SER A 164 1.99 6.02 -1.86
C SER A 164 0.98 7.00 -2.41
N LEU A 165 0.69 6.93 -3.71
CA LEU A 165 -0.28 7.80 -4.41
C LEU A 165 -0.14 9.30 -4.03
N PRO A 166 1.05 9.91 -4.17
CA PRO A 166 1.35 11.22 -3.58
C PRO A 166 0.54 12.38 -4.20
N LEU A 167 -0.02 12.17 -5.38
CA LEU A 167 -0.84 13.16 -6.08
C LEU A 167 -2.34 12.94 -5.89
N GLU A 168 -2.72 11.84 -5.25
CA GLU A 168 -4.14 11.50 -5.04
C GLU A 168 -4.78 12.43 -4.00
N ARG A 169 -6.00 12.87 -4.32
CA ARG A 169 -6.84 13.70 -3.47
C ARG A 169 -8.16 13.00 -3.25
N ILE A 170 -8.46 12.69 -2.01
CA ILE A 170 -9.70 12.01 -1.63
C ILE A 170 -10.65 13.02 -1.04
N PRO A 171 -11.87 13.17 -1.58
CA PRO A 171 -12.90 14.03 -1.00
C PRO A 171 -13.23 13.60 0.44
N SER A 172 -13.18 14.55 1.35
CA SER A 172 -13.39 14.31 2.80
C SER A 172 -14.36 15.32 3.40
#